data_d731d9f81b4d6b3820c01e639f4e7434
#
_entry.id   d731d9f81b4d6b3820c01e639f4e7434
#
_cell.length_a   1.000
_cell.length_b   1.000
_cell.length_c   1.000
_cell.angle_alpha   90.00
_cell.angle_beta   90.00
_cell.angle_gamma   90.00
#
_symmetry.space_group_name_H-M   'P 1'
#
loop_
_entity.id
_entity.type
_entity.pdbx_description
1 polymer ?
#
loop_
_entity_poly.entity_id
_entity_poly.type
_entity_poly.pdbx_seq_one_letter_code
_entity_poly.pdbx_strand_id
1 'polypeptide(L)'
;QYQKESAPDFQNGDHTMTFIRTEKGKTIHIQHDVMNPRPYSRMYQLTGTNGYANKYPIEEYCFRPDQIRTVDMPDHENLNMHTAVSNTVKESLMRKYKHPIHQELEEAAKKVGGHGGMDYIMDYRLVYCLRNGLPLDMDVYDLAEWCCMAELTRISIENGNVPVAVPDFTRGYWNKIQGYRHAWTE
;
A
#
# COMPACT_ATOMS: atom_id res chain seq x y z
N GLN A 1 -21.11 -2.97 -26.65
CA GLN A 1 -20.87 -4.26 -27.29
C GLN A 1 -20.72 -5.37 -26.27
N TYR A 2 -19.94 -5.15 -25.21
CA TYR A 2 -19.77 -6.13 -24.11
C TYR A 2 -21.05 -6.39 -23.31
N GLN A 3 -21.92 -5.42 -23.14
CA GLN A 3 -23.20 -5.60 -22.43
C GLN A 3 -24.17 -6.57 -23.12
N LYS A 4 -24.01 -6.81 -24.42
CA LYS A 4 -24.86 -7.76 -25.16
C LYS A 4 -24.38 -9.21 -25.07
N GLU A 5 -23.10 -9.41 -24.72
CA GLU A 5 -22.45 -10.72 -24.65
C GLU A 5 -22.21 -11.19 -23.21
N SER A 6 -22.48 -10.34 -22.21
CA SER A 6 -22.35 -10.70 -20.81
C SER A 6 -23.40 -11.71 -20.40
N ALA A 7 -22.98 -12.84 -19.86
CA ALA A 7 -23.89 -13.80 -19.25
C ALA A 7 -24.64 -13.11 -18.10
N PRO A 8 -25.94 -13.47 -17.88
CA PRO A 8 -26.76 -12.86 -16.84
C PRO A 8 -26.17 -12.99 -15.41
N ASP A 9 -25.17 -13.84 -15.23
CA ASP A 9 -24.60 -14.18 -13.93
C ASP A 9 -23.33 -13.38 -13.57
N PHE A 10 -22.88 -12.44 -14.42
CA PHE A 10 -21.77 -11.56 -14.07
C PHE A 10 -22.18 -10.57 -12.99
N GLN A 11 -21.62 -10.74 -11.79
CA GLN A 11 -21.94 -9.93 -10.60
C GLN A 11 -20.93 -8.80 -10.35
N ASN A 12 -19.73 -8.88 -10.94
CA ASN A 12 -18.71 -7.86 -10.77
C ASN A 12 -18.75 -6.85 -11.90
N GLY A 13 -18.62 -5.56 -11.58
CA GLY A 13 -18.42 -4.52 -12.58
C GLY A 13 -17.04 -4.61 -13.23
N ASP A 14 -16.94 -4.22 -14.49
CA ASP A 14 -15.67 -4.20 -15.22
C ASP A 14 -14.68 -3.21 -14.61
N HIS A 15 -15.20 -2.11 -14.07
CA HIS A 15 -14.44 -1.06 -13.43
C HIS A 15 -15.24 -0.47 -12.27
N THR A 16 -14.66 -0.49 -11.07
CA THR A 16 -15.27 0.12 -9.89
C THR A 16 -14.29 1.05 -9.18
N MET A 17 -14.82 2.10 -8.57
CA MET A 17 -14.09 3.04 -7.74
C MET A 17 -14.73 3.11 -6.36
N THR A 18 -13.92 2.96 -5.32
CA THR A 18 -14.37 3.01 -3.94
C THR A 18 -13.59 4.06 -3.17
N PHE A 19 -14.30 4.96 -2.51
CA PHE A 19 -13.71 5.94 -1.61
C PHE A 19 -14.01 5.54 -0.17
N ILE A 20 -12.97 5.45 0.64
CA ILE A 20 -13.06 5.08 2.04
C ILE A 20 -12.54 6.24 2.87
N ARG A 21 -13.34 6.67 3.85
CA ARG A 21 -12.90 7.59 4.88
C ARG A 21 -12.61 6.81 6.15
N THR A 22 -11.38 6.89 6.62
CA THR A 22 -10.98 6.24 7.88
C THR A 22 -11.41 7.06 9.08
N GLU A 23 -11.52 6.42 10.23
CA GLU A 23 -11.84 7.07 11.51
C GLU A 23 -10.85 8.19 11.86
N LYS A 24 -9.57 8.03 11.51
CA LYS A 24 -8.53 9.04 11.72
C LYS A 24 -8.45 10.09 10.60
N GLY A 25 -9.48 10.21 9.76
CA GLY A 25 -9.60 11.24 8.73
C GLY A 25 -8.72 11.06 7.50
N LYS A 26 -8.14 9.86 7.29
CA LYS A 26 -7.46 9.53 6.04
C LYS A 26 -8.49 9.14 4.98
N THR A 27 -8.15 9.38 3.72
CA THR A 27 -8.95 8.90 2.58
C THR A 27 -8.18 7.85 1.82
N ILE A 28 -8.84 6.74 1.51
CA ILE A 28 -8.30 5.67 0.66
C ILE A 28 -9.15 5.64 -0.60
N HIS A 29 -8.50 5.59 -1.76
CA HIS A 29 -9.14 5.39 -3.05
C HIS A 29 -8.72 4.04 -3.60
N ILE A 30 -9.68 3.14 -3.80
CA ILE A 30 -9.47 1.83 -4.42
C ILE A 30 -10.07 1.86 -5.83
N GLN A 31 -9.28 1.51 -6.81
CA GLN A 31 -9.73 1.27 -8.18
C GLN A 31 -9.60 -0.22 -8.47
N HIS A 32 -10.69 -0.86 -8.84
CA HIS A 32 -10.72 -2.25 -9.27
C HIS A 32 -11.06 -2.29 -10.77
N ASP A 33 -10.16 -2.83 -11.56
CA ASP A 33 -10.29 -2.93 -13.01
C ASP A 33 -9.49 -4.14 -13.48
N VAL A 34 -10.18 -5.17 -13.95
CA VAL A 34 -9.58 -6.43 -14.37
C VAL A 34 -9.84 -6.75 -15.83
N MET A 35 -10.72 -5.98 -16.50
CA MET A 35 -11.19 -6.30 -17.85
C MET A 35 -10.62 -5.37 -18.91
N ASN A 36 -10.23 -4.15 -18.57
CA ASN A 36 -9.83 -3.17 -19.56
C ASN A 36 -8.32 -3.24 -19.81
N PRO A 37 -7.89 -3.22 -21.11
CA PRO A 37 -6.47 -3.14 -21.43
C PRO A 37 -5.84 -1.88 -20.85
N ARG A 38 -4.80 -2.05 -20.05
CA ARG A 38 -4.02 -0.94 -19.46
C ARG A 38 -2.63 -1.40 -19.09
N PRO A 39 -1.65 -0.50 -18.98
CA PRO A 39 -0.38 -0.82 -18.36
C PRO A 39 -0.59 -1.34 -16.94
N TYR A 40 0.23 -2.32 -16.56
CA TYR A 40 0.16 -2.86 -15.20
C TYR A 40 0.36 -1.76 -14.15
N SER A 41 -0.60 -1.65 -13.24
CA SER A 41 -0.55 -0.70 -12.14
C SER A 41 -1.37 -1.22 -10.96
N ARG A 42 -0.81 -1.11 -9.77
CA ARG A 42 -1.55 -1.30 -8.51
C ARG A 42 -2.02 0.04 -7.93
N MET A 43 -1.91 1.14 -8.65
CA MET A 43 -2.19 2.51 -8.16
C MET A 43 -1.57 2.77 -6.77
N TYR A 44 -0.33 2.33 -6.57
CA TYR A 44 0.32 2.43 -5.27
C TYR A 44 0.83 3.85 -5.07
N GLN A 45 -0.05 4.69 -4.53
CA GLN A 45 0.16 6.13 -4.37
C GLN A 45 -0.13 6.55 -2.92
N LEU A 46 0.76 7.36 -2.37
CA LEU A 46 0.61 7.98 -1.07
C LEU A 46 0.72 9.50 -1.22
N THR A 47 -0.23 10.22 -0.65
CA THR A 47 -0.19 11.69 -0.58
C THR A 47 -0.29 12.12 0.87
N GLY A 48 0.70 12.85 1.33
CA GLY A 48 0.77 13.39 2.68
C GLY A 48 1.00 14.91 2.67
N THR A 49 0.99 15.52 3.85
CA THR A 49 1.22 16.95 4.02
C THR A 49 2.63 17.39 3.60
N ASN A 50 3.60 16.51 3.70
CA ASN A 50 5.02 16.81 3.47
C ASN A 50 5.61 16.10 2.25
N GLY A 51 4.87 15.20 1.64
CA GLY A 51 5.38 14.48 0.49
C GLY A 51 4.36 13.64 -0.22
N TYR A 52 4.78 13.19 -1.38
CA TYR A 52 4.06 12.35 -2.31
C TYR A 52 4.97 11.20 -2.74
N ALA A 53 4.40 10.01 -2.83
CA ALA A 53 5.07 8.84 -3.37
C ALA A 53 4.13 8.11 -4.33
N ASN A 54 4.64 7.73 -5.49
CA ASN A 54 3.94 6.93 -6.49
C ASN A 54 4.86 5.81 -6.97
N LYS A 55 4.32 4.60 -7.13
CA LYS A 55 5.11 3.47 -7.63
C LYS A 55 4.79 3.11 -9.08
N TYR A 56 3.56 3.32 -9.51
CA TYR A 56 3.09 2.88 -10.82
C TYR A 56 2.39 3.98 -11.60
N PRO A 57 2.56 4.07 -12.93
CA PRO A 57 3.49 3.28 -13.77
C PRO A 57 4.94 3.72 -13.64
N ILE A 58 5.20 4.90 -13.11
CA ILE A 58 6.53 5.48 -12.89
C ILE A 58 6.73 5.70 -11.41
N GLU A 59 7.88 5.28 -10.90
CA GLU A 59 8.25 5.49 -9.51
C GLU A 59 8.77 6.91 -9.30
N GLU A 60 7.99 7.71 -8.58
CA GLU A 60 8.22 9.14 -8.36
C GLU A 60 8.03 9.51 -6.90
N TYR A 61 8.81 10.48 -6.46
CA TYR A 61 8.70 11.09 -5.14
C TYR A 61 8.75 12.61 -5.27
N CYS A 62 7.93 13.29 -4.48
CA CYS A 62 7.94 14.74 -4.38
C CYS A 62 7.80 15.14 -2.92
N PHE A 63 8.54 16.16 -2.50
CA PHE A 63 8.56 16.58 -1.10
C PHE A 63 8.51 18.08 -0.95
N ARG A 64 8.08 18.53 0.21
CA ARG A 64 8.28 19.92 0.61
C ARG A 64 9.78 20.16 0.88
N PRO A 65 10.41 21.16 0.26
CA PRO A 65 11.85 21.39 0.41
C PRO A 65 12.28 21.66 1.85
N ASP A 66 11.44 22.35 2.61
CA ASP A 66 11.67 22.69 4.03
C ASP A 66 11.54 21.49 4.98
N GLN A 67 10.96 20.39 4.52
CA GLN A 67 10.77 19.17 5.32
C GLN A 67 11.84 18.12 5.06
N ILE A 68 12.56 18.24 3.96
CA ILE A 68 13.72 17.38 3.68
C ILE A 68 14.96 18.02 4.28
N ARG A 69 15.24 17.70 5.52
CA ARG A 69 16.51 18.06 6.17
C ARG A 69 17.59 17.09 5.71
N THR A 70 18.29 17.43 4.62
CA THR A 70 19.28 16.51 4.13
C THR A 70 20.54 17.25 3.72
N VAL A 71 21.41 17.36 4.68
CA VAL A 71 22.83 17.63 4.46
C VAL A 71 23.45 16.58 3.49
N ASP A 72 22.81 15.41 3.39
CA ASP A 72 23.31 14.26 2.64
C ASP A 72 22.60 14.03 1.29
N MET A 73 21.70 14.91 0.87
CA MET A 73 21.02 14.77 -0.43
C MET A 73 21.69 15.65 -1.49
N PRO A 74 22.22 15.06 -2.55
CA PRO A 74 22.65 15.83 -3.70
C PRO A 74 21.42 16.57 -4.30
N ASP A 75 21.66 17.74 -4.86
CA ASP A 75 20.66 18.58 -5.55
C ASP A 75 19.44 19.04 -4.70
N HIS A 76 19.56 19.06 -3.37
CA HIS A 76 18.48 19.49 -2.49
C HIS A 76 18.04 20.95 -2.76
N GLU A 77 18.90 21.78 -3.33
CA GLU A 77 18.60 23.17 -3.67
C GLU A 77 17.57 23.29 -4.82
N ASN A 78 17.43 22.26 -5.64
CA ASN A 78 16.50 22.21 -6.76
C ASN A 78 15.17 21.54 -6.44
N LEU A 79 14.93 21.17 -5.19
CA LEU A 79 13.67 20.56 -4.78
C LEU A 79 12.55 21.59 -4.80
N ASN A 80 11.40 21.18 -5.34
CA ASN A 80 10.17 21.93 -5.24
C ASN A 80 8.97 21.00 -5.06
N MET A 81 7.83 21.55 -4.67
CA MET A 81 6.63 20.76 -4.34
C MET A 81 5.89 20.22 -5.58
N HIS A 82 6.31 20.57 -6.77
CA HIS A 82 5.59 20.26 -8.02
C HIS A 82 6.39 19.43 -9.01
N THR A 83 7.63 19.09 -8.65
CA THR A 83 8.52 18.32 -9.52
C THR A 83 9.03 17.09 -8.78
N ALA A 84 9.01 15.95 -9.45
CA ALA A 84 9.60 14.73 -8.90
C ALA A 84 11.10 14.93 -8.66
N VAL A 85 11.60 14.35 -7.58
CA VAL A 85 13.03 14.38 -7.27
C VAL A 85 13.85 13.70 -8.37
N SER A 86 15.09 14.14 -8.56
CA SER A 86 16.00 13.54 -9.52
C SER A 86 16.29 12.07 -9.17
N ASN A 87 16.73 11.28 -10.15
CA ASN A 87 17.14 9.90 -9.91
C ASN A 87 18.22 9.78 -8.85
N THR A 88 19.18 10.71 -8.82
CA THR A 88 20.25 10.73 -7.83
C THR A 88 19.70 10.88 -6.41
N VAL A 89 18.73 11.79 -6.22
CA VAL A 89 18.05 11.98 -4.93
C VAL A 89 17.23 10.73 -4.59
N LYS A 90 16.49 10.18 -5.55
CA LYS A 90 15.71 8.94 -5.36
C LYS A 90 16.58 7.78 -4.88
N GLU A 91 17.71 7.54 -5.54
CA GLU A 91 18.64 6.47 -5.16
C GLU A 91 19.25 6.68 -3.76
N SER A 92 19.53 7.93 -3.40
CA SER A 92 20.01 8.27 -2.06
C SER A 92 18.95 7.98 -0.99
N LEU A 93 17.71 8.35 -1.25
CA LEU A 93 16.57 8.03 -0.38
C LEU A 93 16.37 6.52 -0.23
N MET A 94 16.40 5.79 -1.34
CA MET A 94 16.26 4.34 -1.32
C MET A 94 17.35 3.66 -0.49
N ARG A 95 18.60 4.10 -0.60
CA ARG A 95 19.69 3.59 0.24
C ARG A 95 19.49 3.90 1.72
N LYS A 96 19.10 5.14 2.03
CA LYS A 96 18.96 5.60 3.41
C LYS A 96 17.77 4.95 4.13
N TYR A 97 16.66 4.79 3.44
CA TYR A 97 15.39 4.31 4.02
C TYR A 97 15.06 2.87 3.65
N LYS A 98 15.99 2.15 3.01
CA LYS A 98 15.80 0.73 2.76
C LYS A 98 15.61 -0.01 4.07
N HIS A 99 14.51 -0.75 4.19
CA HIS A 99 14.19 -1.45 5.41
C HIS A 99 15.29 -2.47 5.77
N PRO A 100 15.72 -2.59 7.03
CA PRO A 100 16.80 -3.49 7.44
C PRO A 100 16.62 -4.94 7.00
N ILE A 101 15.41 -5.47 7.02
CA ILE A 101 15.12 -6.83 6.53
C ILE A 101 15.52 -7.04 5.06
N HIS A 102 15.35 -6.01 4.21
CA HIS A 102 15.80 -6.07 2.84
C HIS A 102 17.32 -6.04 2.73
N GLN A 103 18.00 -5.29 3.59
CA GLN A 103 19.46 -5.24 3.60
C GLN A 103 20.04 -6.61 3.98
N GLU A 104 19.40 -7.30 4.92
CA GLU A 104 19.86 -8.60 5.42
C GLU A 104 19.52 -9.76 4.47
N LEU A 105 18.30 -9.79 3.93
CA LEU A 105 17.75 -10.96 3.24
C LEU A 105 17.75 -10.87 1.72
N GLU A 106 18.02 -9.71 1.12
CA GLU A 106 17.83 -9.48 -0.30
C GLU A 106 18.57 -10.49 -1.20
N GLU A 107 19.82 -10.79 -0.88
CA GLU A 107 20.63 -11.73 -1.66
C GLU A 107 20.11 -13.17 -1.58
N ALA A 108 19.68 -13.61 -0.40
CA ALA A 108 19.06 -14.92 -0.23
C ALA A 108 17.70 -14.98 -0.93
N ALA A 109 16.90 -13.93 -0.79
CA ALA A 109 15.58 -13.82 -1.40
C ALA A 109 15.64 -13.86 -2.94
N LYS A 110 16.60 -13.16 -3.54
CA LYS A 110 16.81 -13.19 -5.00
C LYS A 110 17.18 -14.59 -5.52
N LYS A 111 17.95 -15.36 -4.74
CA LYS A 111 18.34 -16.72 -5.11
C LYS A 111 17.17 -17.70 -5.07
N VAL A 112 16.28 -17.56 -4.09
CA VAL A 112 15.10 -18.40 -3.95
C VAL A 112 14.04 -18.06 -5.00
N GLY A 113 13.90 -16.78 -5.33
CA GLY A 113 12.90 -16.29 -6.27
C GLY A 113 11.55 -16.02 -5.60
N GLY A 114 10.45 -16.09 -6.38
CA GLY A 114 9.11 -15.70 -5.92
C GLY A 114 8.94 -14.18 -5.88
N HIS A 115 8.28 -13.61 -6.90
CA HIS A 115 8.02 -12.17 -7.07
C HIS A 115 9.26 -11.28 -6.78
N GLY A 116 10.43 -11.69 -7.28
CA GLY A 116 11.69 -10.97 -7.05
C GLY A 116 12.26 -11.12 -5.64
N GLY A 117 11.84 -12.15 -4.90
CA GLY A 117 12.27 -12.42 -3.52
C GLY A 117 11.30 -11.91 -2.45
N MET A 118 10.21 -11.27 -2.84
CA MET A 118 9.22 -10.73 -1.89
C MET A 118 8.56 -11.85 -1.06
N ASP A 119 8.21 -12.95 -1.69
CA ASP A 119 7.57 -14.10 -1.02
C ASP A 119 8.50 -14.68 0.05
N TYR A 120 9.79 -14.83 -0.27
CA TYR A 120 10.79 -15.31 0.69
C TYR A 120 10.88 -14.41 1.93
N ILE A 121 10.92 -13.09 1.74
CA ILE A 121 11.03 -12.13 2.85
C ILE A 121 9.77 -12.19 3.73
N MET A 122 8.60 -12.29 3.11
CA MET A 122 7.32 -12.42 3.82
C MET A 122 7.26 -13.69 4.68
N ASP A 123 7.61 -14.83 4.11
CA ASP A 123 7.62 -16.11 4.82
C ASP A 123 8.68 -16.16 5.91
N TYR A 124 9.87 -15.62 5.64
CA TYR A 124 10.92 -15.49 6.64
C TYR A 124 10.44 -14.70 7.85
N ARG A 125 9.76 -13.59 7.61
CA ARG A 125 9.22 -12.74 8.67
C ARG A 125 8.15 -13.45 9.49
N LEU A 126 7.25 -14.18 8.85
CA LEU A 126 6.23 -14.99 9.52
C LEU A 126 6.89 -16.03 10.44
N VAL A 127 7.83 -16.80 9.91
CA VAL A 127 8.55 -17.85 10.67
C VAL A 127 9.34 -17.24 11.83
N TYR A 128 9.97 -16.08 11.60
CA TYR A 128 10.70 -15.36 12.65
C TYR A 128 9.77 -14.96 13.80
N CYS A 129 8.63 -14.38 13.52
CA CYS A 129 7.65 -14.00 14.54
C CYS A 129 7.17 -15.21 15.34
N LEU A 130 6.78 -16.29 14.64
CA LEU A 130 6.31 -17.52 15.30
C LEU A 130 7.37 -18.16 16.20
N ARG A 131 8.62 -18.21 15.74
CA ARG A 131 9.73 -18.80 16.52
C ARG A 131 10.09 -18.00 17.76
N ASN A 132 9.91 -16.69 17.71
CA ASN A 132 10.30 -15.81 18.81
C ASN A 132 9.12 -15.37 19.68
N GLY A 133 7.90 -15.88 19.42
CA GLY A 133 6.71 -15.50 20.16
C GLY A 133 6.32 -14.02 20.00
N LEU A 134 6.66 -13.45 18.84
CA LEU A 134 6.36 -12.06 18.52
C LEU A 134 4.97 -11.94 17.86
N PRO A 135 4.30 -10.79 18.00
CA PRO A 135 3.10 -10.52 17.24
C PRO A 135 3.37 -10.60 15.73
N LEU A 136 2.41 -11.11 14.98
CA LEU A 136 2.47 -11.11 13.54
C LEU A 136 2.29 -9.67 13.00
N ASP A 137 2.87 -9.39 11.84
CA ASP A 137 2.74 -8.08 11.18
C ASP A 137 1.31 -7.85 10.67
N MET A 138 0.57 -8.91 10.43
CA MET A 138 -0.83 -8.94 10.02
C MET A 138 -1.55 -10.04 10.77
N ASP A 139 -2.76 -9.75 11.22
CA ASP A 139 -3.60 -10.71 11.93
C ASP A 139 -4.95 -10.95 11.22
N VAL A 140 -5.80 -11.75 11.85
CA VAL A 140 -7.12 -12.10 11.31
C VAL A 140 -8.04 -10.87 11.19
N TYR A 141 -7.84 -9.84 11.98
CA TYR A 141 -8.64 -8.61 11.94
C TYR A 141 -8.26 -7.76 10.74
N ASP A 142 -6.96 -7.65 10.45
CA ASP A 142 -6.46 -7.01 9.21
C ASP A 142 -7.03 -7.71 7.99
N LEU A 143 -7.00 -9.04 7.97
CA LEU A 143 -7.58 -9.83 6.89
C LEU A 143 -9.08 -9.57 6.71
N ALA A 144 -9.84 -9.57 7.79
CA ALA A 144 -11.29 -9.32 7.75
C ALA A 144 -11.59 -7.91 7.22
N GLU A 145 -10.84 -6.91 7.67
CA GLU A 145 -10.99 -5.53 7.25
C GLU A 145 -10.66 -5.35 5.76
N TRP A 146 -9.62 -5.98 5.25
CA TRP A 146 -9.28 -5.89 3.84
C TRP A 146 -10.27 -6.65 2.93
N CYS A 147 -10.66 -7.84 3.34
CA CYS A 147 -11.57 -8.67 2.55
C CYS A 147 -12.99 -8.14 2.49
N CYS A 148 -13.47 -7.42 3.50
CA CYS A 148 -14.82 -6.88 3.50
C CYS A 148 -15.03 -5.76 2.46
N MET A 149 -13.96 -5.14 1.94
CA MET A 149 -14.06 -4.00 1.03
C MET A 149 -14.80 -4.34 -0.27
N ALA A 150 -14.61 -5.53 -0.81
CA ALA A 150 -15.31 -5.96 -2.03
C ALA A 150 -16.83 -6.03 -1.81
N GLU A 151 -17.26 -6.65 -0.71
CA GLU A 151 -18.67 -6.80 -0.37
C GLU A 151 -19.31 -5.46 0.01
N LEU A 152 -18.63 -4.62 0.77
CA LEU A 152 -19.14 -3.29 1.14
C LEU A 152 -19.26 -2.38 -0.09
N THR A 153 -18.33 -2.49 -1.04
CA THR A 153 -18.44 -1.79 -2.34
C THR A 153 -19.67 -2.25 -3.11
N ARG A 154 -19.91 -3.56 -3.20
CA ARG A 154 -21.11 -4.12 -3.83
C ARG A 154 -22.39 -3.59 -3.19
N ILE A 155 -22.48 -3.65 -1.86
CA ILE A 155 -23.64 -3.15 -1.11
C ILE A 155 -23.88 -1.66 -1.38
N SER A 156 -22.82 -0.84 -1.39
CA SER A 156 -22.92 0.59 -1.71
C SER A 156 -23.51 0.82 -3.10
N ILE A 157 -22.98 0.14 -4.11
CA ILE A 157 -23.41 0.28 -5.51
C ILE A 157 -24.87 -0.14 -5.68
N GLU A 158 -25.25 -1.28 -5.15
CA GLU A 158 -26.62 -1.82 -5.26
C GLU A 158 -27.67 -0.93 -4.56
N ASN A 159 -27.26 -0.15 -3.58
CA ASN A 159 -28.11 0.80 -2.89
C ASN A 159 -27.98 2.25 -3.40
N GLY A 160 -27.48 2.45 -4.61
CA GLY A 160 -27.40 3.77 -5.24
C GLY A 160 -26.18 4.59 -4.79
N ASN A 161 -25.07 3.93 -4.51
CA ASN A 161 -23.80 4.52 -4.06
C ASN A 161 -23.89 5.24 -2.71
N VAL A 162 -24.72 4.74 -1.81
CA VAL A 162 -24.81 5.28 -0.44
C VAL A 162 -23.59 4.89 0.39
N PRO A 163 -23.17 5.73 1.34
CA PRO A 163 -22.13 5.36 2.29
C PRO A 163 -22.50 4.11 3.10
N VAL A 164 -21.57 3.16 3.21
CA VAL A 164 -21.72 1.95 4.01
C VAL A 164 -20.67 1.96 5.11
N ALA A 165 -21.08 1.69 6.34
CA ALA A 165 -20.17 1.62 7.46
C ALA A 165 -19.30 0.35 7.38
N VAL A 166 -17.99 0.49 7.58
CA VAL A 166 -17.08 -0.65 7.74
C VAL A 166 -17.29 -1.22 9.16
N PRO A 167 -17.55 -2.51 9.31
CA PRO A 167 -17.68 -3.13 10.63
C PRO A 167 -16.39 -3.03 11.43
N ASP A 168 -16.47 -2.76 12.71
CA ASP A 168 -15.32 -2.87 13.60
C ASP A 168 -15.15 -4.33 14.05
N PHE A 169 -14.30 -5.07 13.34
CA PHE A 169 -13.99 -6.46 13.66
C PHE A 169 -13.23 -6.62 14.97
N THR A 170 -12.54 -5.57 15.43
CA THR A 170 -11.73 -5.58 16.65
C THR A 170 -12.52 -5.24 17.91
N ARG A 171 -13.80 -4.85 17.78
CA ARG A 171 -14.66 -4.41 18.89
C ARG A 171 -14.04 -3.27 19.70
N GLY A 172 -13.47 -2.29 19.00
CA GLY A 172 -12.83 -1.12 19.59
C GLY A 172 -11.36 -1.31 19.96
N TYR A 173 -10.79 -2.50 19.70
CA TYR A 173 -9.38 -2.73 20.08
C TYR A 173 -8.39 -2.03 19.14
N TRP A 174 -8.78 -1.70 17.92
CA TRP A 174 -7.94 -1.00 16.92
C TRP A 174 -7.36 0.33 17.42
N ASN A 175 -8.06 1.04 18.30
CA ASN A 175 -7.59 2.33 18.83
C ASN A 175 -6.56 2.19 19.96
N LYS A 176 -6.36 0.98 20.47
CA LYS A 176 -5.38 0.67 21.52
C LYS A 176 -4.03 0.25 20.96
N ILE A 177 -3.97 -0.08 19.67
CA ILE A 177 -2.74 -0.45 18.98
C ILE A 177 -1.96 0.83 18.68
N GLN A 178 -0.79 0.98 19.28
CA GLN A 178 0.09 2.11 19.05
C GLN A 178 1.24 1.73 18.13
N GLY A 179 1.00 1.90 16.82
CA GLY A 179 2.02 1.69 15.79
C GLY A 179 2.42 0.24 15.57
N TYR A 180 3.06 -0.03 14.45
CA TYR A 180 3.66 -1.33 14.16
C TYR A 180 5.08 -1.36 14.72
N ARG A 181 5.39 -2.41 15.46
CA ARG A 181 6.78 -2.75 15.78
C ARG A 181 7.27 -3.74 14.73
N HIS A 182 8.11 -3.27 13.84
CA HIS A 182 8.75 -4.13 12.86
C HIS A 182 9.91 -4.90 13.50
N ALA A 183 10.19 -6.10 12.98
CA ALA A 183 11.14 -7.05 13.55
C ALA A 183 12.56 -6.54 13.77
N TRP A 184 12.95 -5.54 13.12
CA TRP A 184 14.32 -5.05 13.13
C TRP A 184 14.43 -3.66 13.79
N THR A 185 13.38 -3.26 14.50
CA THR A 185 13.33 -2.01 15.28
C THR A 185 13.33 -2.33 16.76
N GLU A 186 14.41 -2.84 17.29
CA GLU A 186 14.68 -2.84 18.72
C GLU A 186 15.36 -1.54 19.16
#